data_688440174ae671c28504481bbd26dfea
#
_entry.id   688440174ae671c28504481bbd26dfea
#
_cell.length_a   1.000
_cell.length_b   1.000
_cell.length_c   1.000
_cell.angle_alpha   90.00
_cell.angle_beta   90.00
_cell.angle_gamma   90.00
#
_symmetry.space_group_name_H-M   'P 1'
#
loop_
_entity.id
_entity.type
_entity.pdbx_description
1 polymer ?
#
loop_
_entity_poly.entity_id
_entity_poly.type
_entity_poly.pdbx_seq_one_letter_code
_entity_poly.pdbx_strand_id
1 'polypeptide(L)'
;MLHPKTTVLIRRSLLLSFVLAGIASCSDNEPTSVETQAGGTGSNPSAADIHESSLVLDAHADIVIPSTSRAYMSADGTSKVDPAKMRAGGVDAVVMSVAVGPGPRTMEGDAAARAEADEKIAAVHTLVEESQGQVVIATTSSEIVAAHEAGKSALILGFQNARSLQGNVSAIDEFYDKGVRIFGLSHLGHNAFSDSSRPEFSGE
;
A
#
# COMPACT_ATOMS: atom_id res chain seq x y z
N MET A 1 -16.93 27.74 44.46
CA MET A 1 -16.27 26.44 44.58
C MET A 1 -15.09 26.42 43.61
N LEU A 2 -13.87 26.48 44.15
CA LEU A 2 -12.62 26.56 43.39
C LEU A 2 -12.08 25.14 43.18
N HIS A 3 -11.76 24.78 41.91
CA HIS A 3 -11.01 23.56 41.61
C HIS A 3 -9.51 23.81 41.66
N PRO A 4 -8.69 22.93 42.21
CA PRO A 4 -7.24 23.08 42.27
C PRO A 4 -6.58 22.66 40.96
N LYS A 5 -5.62 23.50 40.51
CA LYS A 5 -4.72 23.25 39.37
C LYS A 5 -3.61 22.31 39.84
N THR A 6 -3.49 21.15 39.21
CA THR A 6 -2.36 20.21 39.42
C THR A 6 -1.19 20.64 38.54
N THR A 7 -0.13 21.10 39.19
CA THR A 7 1.14 21.48 38.53
C THR A 7 2.01 20.22 38.39
N VAL A 8 2.31 19.81 37.14
CA VAL A 8 3.25 18.72 36.87
C VAL A 8 4.66 19.30 36.72
N LEU A 9 5.54 18.89 37.62
CA LEU A 9 6.94 19.30 37.69
C LEU A 9 7.77 18.37 36.79
N ILE A 10 8.28 18.87 35.65
CA ILE A 10 9.20 18.12 34.77
C ILE A 10 10.63 18.38 35.25
N ARG A 11 11.28 17.35 35.81
CA ARG A 11 12.73 17.36 36.11
C ARG A 11 13.51 17.14 34.80
N ARG A 12 14.25 18.15 34.39
CA ARG A 12 15.30 18.04 33.35
C ARG A 12 16.59 17.51 34.01
N SER A 13 17.00 16.32 33.63
CA SER A 13 18.35 15.81 33.94
C SER A 13 19.30 16.22 32.82
N LEU A 14 20.26 17.05 33.18
CA LEU A 14 21.37 17.48 32.31
C LEU A 14 22.47 16.41 32.39
N LEU A 15 22.72 15.69 31.33
CA LEU A 15 23.90 14.80 31.17
C LEU A 15 24.96 15.56 30.38
N LEU A 16 26.05 15.90 31.10
CA LEU A 16 27.23 16.55 30.57
C LEU A 16 28.16 15.44 30.04
N SER A 17 28.32 15.33 28.73
CA SER A 17 29.30 14.40 28.12
C SER A 17 30.59 15.14 27.80
N PHE A 18 31.68 14.72 28.47
CA PHE A 18 33.03 15.17 28.18
C PHE A 18 33.53 14.51 26.89
N VAL A 19 33.95 15.33 25.93
CA VAL A 19 34.70 14.87 24.74
C VAL A 19 36.18 14.97 25.07
N LEU A 20 36.87 13.82 25.13
CA LEU A 20 38.30 13.74 25.20
C LEU A 20 38.88 13.56 23.79
N ALA A 21 39.57 14.58 23.31
CA ALA A 21 40.32 14.51 22.04
C ALA A 21 41.65 13.78 22.28
N GLY A 22 41.77 12.57 21.73
CA GLY A 22 43.01 11.82 21.67
C GLY A 22 43.67 11.99 20.31
N ILE A 23 44.86 12.57 20.27
CA ILE A 23 45.73 12.66 19.10
C ILE A 23 46.44 11.31 18.98
N ALA A 24 46.13 10.52 17.95
CA ALA A 24 46.86 9.28 17.66
C ALA A 24 47.91 9.54 16.56
N SER A 25 49.15 9.28 16.94
CA SER A 25 50.34 9.32 16.11
C SER A 25 50.31 8.18 15.06
N CYS A 26 50.63 8.51 13.81
CA CYS A 26 50.87 7.50 12.79
C CYS A 26 52.11 6.67 13.14
N SER A 27 51.94 5.36 13.25
CA SER A 27 53.02 4.38 13.29
C SER A 27 52.77 3.38 12.17
N ASP A 28 53.77 3.25 11.29
CA ASP A 28 53.79 2.27 10.20
C ASP A 28 53.77 0.85 10.78
N ASN A 29 52.66 0.14 10.58
CA ASN A 29 52.59 -1.29 10.81
C ASN A 29 52.32 -2.00 9.48
N GLU A 30 53.20 -2.94 9.16
CA GLU A 30 53.04 -3.91 8.07
C GLU A 30 51.69 -4.65 8.15
N PRO A 31 51.13 -5.06 7.00
CA PRO A 31 49.85 -5.75 7.00
C PRO A 31 49.99 -7.15 7.61
N THR A 32 49.56 -7.29 8.84
CA THR A 32 49.36 -8.60 9.46
C THR A 32 48.25 -9.29 8.66
N SER A 33 48.57 -10.43 8.05
CA SER A 33 47.61 -11.32 7.42
C SER A 33 46.51 -11.67 8.41
N VAL A 34 45.33 -11.09 8.21
CA VAL A 34 44.12 -11.51 8.92
C VAL A 34 43.78 -12.90 8.38
N GLU A 35 44.05 -13.93 9.15
CA GLU A 35 43.49 -15.25 8.94
C GLU A 35 41.97 -15.09 9.01
N THR A 36 41.31 -15.14 7.85
CA THR A 36 39.89 -15.28 7.75
C THR A 36 39.52 -16.63 8.34
N GLN A 37 39.06 -16.64 9.57
CA GLN A 37 38.40 -17.82 10.13
C GLN A 37 37.15 -18.11 9.28
N ALA A 38 37.30 -19.02 8.34
CA ALA A 38 36.21 -19.69 7.66
C ALA A 38 35.51 -20.62 8.66
N GLY A 39 34.60 -20.05 9.44
CA GLY A 39 33.83 -20.77 10.44
C GLY A 39 32.35 -20.43 10.32
N GLY A 40 31.69 -21.01 9.37
CA GLY A 40 30.25 -20.95 9.20
C GLY A 40 29.86 -21.42 7.81
N THR A 41 29.63 -22.72 7.64
CA THR A 41 29.00 -23.28 6.44
C THR A 41 27.48 -22.98 6.41
N GLY A 42 27.13 -21.72 6.59
CA GLY A 42 25.80 -21.23 6.25
C GLY A 42 25.81 -20.92 4.75
N SER A 43 25.20 -21.77 3.93
CA SER A 43 24.92 -21.42 2.54
C SER A 43 24.10 -20.14 2.54
N ASN A 44 24.49 -19.15 1.74
CA ASN A 44 23.65 -17.98 1.53
C ASN A 44 22.26 -18.46 1.06
N PRO A 45 21.16 -17.87 1.56
CA PRO A 45 19.82 -18.23 1.12
C PRO A 45 19.70 -18.08 -0.40
N SER A 46 19.03 -19.00 -1.05
CA SER A 46 18.72 -18.89 -2.48
C SER A 46 17.71 -17.76 -2.72
N ALA A 47 17.54 -17.32 -3.97
CA ALA A 47 16.50 -16.36 -4.31
C ALA A 47 15.09 -16.89 -3.99
N ALA A 48 14.88 -18.21 -4.09
CA ALA A 48 13.62 -18.84 -3.70
C ALA A 48 13.38 -18.76 -2.19
N ASP A 49 14.42 -19.06 -1.38
CA ASP A 49 14.31 -18.98 0.09
C ASP A 49 14.04 -17.53 0.54
N ILE A 50 14.66 -16.55 -0.12
CA ILE A 50 14.42 -15.12 0.17
C ILE A 50 12.97 -14.75 -0.19
N HIS A 51 12.48 -15.15 -1.35
CA HIS A 51 11.12 -14.88 -1.78
C HIS A 51 10.10 -15.52 -0.84
N GLU A 52 10.28 -16.79 -0.49
CA GLU A 52 9.37 -17.53 0.40
C GLU A 52 9.33 -16.95 1.82
N SER A 53 10.45 -16.41 2.31
CA SER A 53 10.53 -15.81 3.65
C SER A 53 10.17 -14.32 3.71
N SER A 54 9.91 -13.68 2.57
CA SER A 54 9.61 -12.25 2.48
C SER A 54 8.11 -12.02 2.38
N LEU A 55 7.62 -10.94 3.01
CA LEU A 55 6.29 -10.40 2.72
C LEU A 55 6.35 -9.68 1.38
N VAL A 56 5.65 -10.22 0.37
CA VAL A 56 5.61 -9.70 -1.00
C VAL A 56 4.32 -8.92 -1.22
N LEU A 57 4.45 -7.63 -1.55
CA LEU A 57 3.33 -6.74 -1.81
C LEU A 57 3.37 -6.20 -3.24
N ASP A 58 2.30 -6.43 -4.01
CA ASP A 58 2.04 -5.75 -5.28
C ASP A 58 1.37 -4.39 -5.00
N ALA A 59 2.00 -3.32 -5.45
CA ALA A 59 1.55 -1.96 -5.15
C ALA A 59 0.34 -1.51 -6.00
N HIS A 60 -0.06 -2.25 -7.03
CA HIS A 60 -1.18 -1.85 -7.87
C HIS A 60 -1.73 -2.98 -8.74
N ALA A 61 -3.02 -3.26 -8.58
CA ALA A 61 -3.78 -4.05 -9.52
C ALA A 61 -5.21 -3.52 -9.66
N ASP A 62 -5.77 -3.56 -10.87
CA ASP A 62 -7.13 -3.11 -11.11
C ASP A 62 -8.16 -4.13 -10.57
N ILE A 63 -9.22 -3.60 -9.94
CA ILE A 63 -10.40 -4.38 -9.61
C ILE A 63 -11.18 -4.66 -10.90
N VAL A 64 -11.46 -5.94 -11.15
CA VAL A 64 -12.20 -6.39 -12.33
C VAL A 64 -13.70 -6.52 -11.99
N ILE A 65 -14.52 -5.85 -12.79
CA ILE A 65 -15.99 -5.94 -12.80
C ILE A 65 -16.45 -6.24 -14.24
N PRO A 66 -17.70 -6.59 -14.48
CA PRO A 66 -18.18 -6.95 -15.83
C PRO A 66 -17.92 -5.90 -16.92
N SER A 67 -17.90 -4.62 -16.56
CA SER A 67 -17.61 -3.51 -17.47
C SER A 67 -16.11 -3.25 -17.71
N THR A 68 -15.22 -3.92 -16.98
CA THR A 68 -13.76 -3.72 -17.10
C THR A 68 -13.28 -4.12 -18.49
N SER A 69 -12.47 -3.27 -19.13
CA SER A 69 -11.87 -3.57 -20.42
C SER A 69 -10.96 -4.80 -20.35
N ARG A 70 -11.02 -5.65 -21.39
CA ARG A 70 -10.15 -6.83 -21.54
C ARG A 70 -8.65 -6.52 -21.46
N ALA A 71 -8.24 -5.31 -21.77
CA ALA A 71 -6.84 -4.87 -21.66
C ALA A 71 -6.29 -4.95 -20.22
N TYR A 72 -7.17 -4.84 -19.22
CA TYR A 72 -6.82 -4.86 -17.80
C TYR A 72 -7.03 -6.24 -17.13
N MET A 73 -7.47 -7.24 -17.90
CA MET A 73 -7.70 -8.60 -17.43
C MET A 73 -6.57 -9.55 -17.85
N SER A 74 -6.51 -10.70 -17.20
CA SER A 74 -5.80 -11.87 -17.71
C SER A 74 -6.57 -12.53 -18.86
N ALA A 75 -5.93 -13.44 -19.58
CA ALA A 75 -6.55 -14.18 -20.70
C ALA A 75 -7.81 -14.97 -20.27
N ASP A 76 -7.84 -15.42 -19.03
CA ASP A 76 -8.96 -16.14 -18.41
C ASP A 76 -10.13 -15.23 -18.00
N GLY A 77 -9.99 -13.91 -18.13
CA GLY A 77 -11.01 -12.91 -17.78
C GLY A 77 -11.04 -12.52 -16.31
N THR A 78 -10.07 -12.99 -15.51
CA THR A 78 -9.92 -12.60 -14.09
C THR A 78 -8.91 -11.48 -13.93
N SER A 79 -8.77 -10.95 -12.71
CA SER A 79 -7.70 -10.01 -12.37
C SER A 79 -6.32 -10.65 -12.61
N LYS A 80 -5.33 -9.82 -12.95
CA LYS A 80 -3.92 -10.27 -13.08
C LYS A 80 -3.36 -10.79 -11.75
N VAL A 81 -3.91 -10.33 -10.64
CA VAL A 81 -3.54 -10.68 -9.26
C VAL A 81 -4.75 -11.17 -8.45
N ASP A 82 -5.56 -12.07 -9.01
CA ASP A 82 -6.59 -12.73 -8.20
C ASP A 82 -5.96 -13.62 -7.10
N PRO A 83 -6.70 -13.99 -6.05
CA PRO A 83 -6.15 -14.71 -4.91
C PRO A 83 -5.47 -16.04 -5.27
N ALA A 84 -5.90 -16.74 -6.31
CA ALA A 84 -5.26 -17.98 -6.75
C ALA A 84 -3.90 -17.71 -7.39
N LYS A 85 -3.80 -16.65 -8.21
CA LYS A 85 -2.54 -16.22 -8.82
C LYS A 85 -1.57 -15.65 -7.78
N MET A 86 -2.09 -14.89 -6.79
CA MET A 86 -1.28 -14.40 -5.67
C MET A 86 -0.62 -15.57 -4.94
N ARG A 87 -1.39 -16.58 -4.53
CA ARG A 87 -0.84 -17.75 -3.85
C ARG A 87 0.16 -18.51 -4.72
N ALA A 88 -0.12 -18.69 -6.00
CA ALA A 88 0.77 -19.39 -6.93
C ALA A 88 2.10 -18.63 -7.16
N GLY A 89 2.08 -17.31 -7.08
CA GLY A 89 3.23 -16.43 -7.26
C GLY A 89 3.92 -16.02 -5.95
N GLY A 90 3.44 -16.45 -4.77
CA GLY A 90 3.98 -16.03 -3.48
C GLY A 90 3.77 -14.53 -3.21
N VAL A 91 2.65 -13.97 -3.65
CA VAL A 91 2.27 -12.57 -3.37
C VAL A 91 1.28 -12.56 -2.20
N ASP A 92 1.68 -11.93 -1.11
CA ASP A 92 0.92 -11.91 0.15
C ASP A 92 -0.13 -10.80 0.19
N ALA A 93 0.20 -9.65 -0.37
CA ALA A 93 -0.67 -8.49 -0.36
C ALA A 93 -0.73 -7.77 -1.71
N VAL A 94 -1.85 -7.11 -1.99
CA VAL A 94 -1.99 -6.29 -3.20
C VAL A 94 -2.84 -5.05 -2.91
N VAL A 95 -2.42 -3.91 -3.49
CA VAL A 95 -3.26 -2.71 -3.54
C VAL A 95 -4.25 -2.87 -4.69
N MET A 96 -5.51 -3.15 -4.34
CA MET A 96 -6.62 -3.26 -5.30
C MET A 96 -7.14 -1.87 -5.63
N SER A 97 -6.96 -1.46 -6.88
CA SER A 97 -7.30 -0.13 -7.34
C SER A 97 -8.79 0.00 -7.69
N VAL A 98 -9.48 0.87 -6.96
CA VAL A 98 -10.77 1.43 -7.35
C VAL A 98 -10.53 2.44 -8.47
N ALA A 99 -10.08 1.95 -9.61
CA ALA A 99 -9.76 2.76 -10.77
C ALA A 99 -11.03 3.15 -11.51
N VAL A 100 -11.27 4.46 -11.66
CA VAL A 100 -12.30 5.00 -12.54
C VAL A 100 -11.63 5.72 -13.70
N GLY A 101 -12.13 5.50 -14.91
CA GLY A 101 -11.58 6.10 -16.12
C GLY A 101 -11.73 7.62 -16.17
N PRO A 102 -10.98 8.28 -17.06
CA PRO A 102 -11.25 9.66 -17.40
C PRO A 102 -12.61 9.80 -18.09
N GLY A 103 -13.16 11.00 -18.12
CA GLY A 103 -14.44 11.25 -18.78
C GLY A 103 -14.92 12.68 -18.55
N PRO A 104 -16.11 13.04 -19.06
CA PRO A 104 -16.63 14.40 -18.98
C PRO A 104 -16.67 14.91 -17.53
N ARG A 105 -16.24 16.15 -17.35
CA ARG A 105 -16.30 16.86 -16.06
C ARG A 105 -17.68 17.49 -15.88
N THR A 106 -18.70 16.63 -15.85
CA THR A 106 -20.11 16.98 -15.62
C THR A 106 -20.64 16.23 -14.41
N MET A 107 -21.74 16.69 -13.86
CA MET A 107 -22.39 16.00 -12.73
C MET A 107 -22.74 14.55 -13.07
N GLU A 108 -23.21 14.29 -14.29
CA GLU A 108 -23.54 12.95 -14.76
C GLU A 108 -22.29 12.08 -14.92
N GLY A 109 -21.22 12.67 -15.47
CA GLY A 109 -19.92 11.98 -15.62
C GLY A 109 -19.30 11.62 -14.29
N ASP A 110 -19.36 12.51 -13.30
CA ASP A 110 -18.86 12.27 -11.96
C ASP A 110 -19.74 11.28 -11.18
N ALA A 111 -21.07 11.31 -11.39
CA ALA A 111 -21.99 10.33 -10.81
C ALA A 111 -21.74 8.92 -11.39
N ALA A 112 -21.47 8.80 -12.68
CA ALA A 112 -21.08 7.53 -13.30
C ALA A 112 -19.76 6.99 -12.73
N ALA A 113 -18.74 7.86 -12.55
CA ALA A 113 -17.49 7.49 -11.93
C ALA A 113 -17.67 7.03 -10.46
N ARG A 114 -18.57 7.67 -9.72
CA ARG A 114 -18.91 7.26 -8.36
C ARG A 114 -19.59 5.88 -8.35
N ALA A 115 -20.55 5.64 -9.22
CA ALA A 115 -21.24 4.35 -9.33
C ALA A 115 -20.26 3.21 -9.68
N GLU A 116 -19.33 3.44 -10.63
CA GLU A 116 -18.28 2.47 -10.97
C GLU A 116 -17.37 2.18 -9.76
N ALA A 117 -16.99 3.20 -8.99
CA ALA A 117 -16.17 3.02 -7.79
C ALA A 117 -16.91 2.18 -6.73
N ASP A 118 -18.18 2.45 -6.50
CA ASP A 118 -19.00 1.70 -5.54
C ASP A 118 -19.18 0.23 -5.99
N GLU A 119 -19.37 -0.04 -7.29
CA GLU A 119 -19.43 -1.40 -7.85
C GLU A 119 -18.11 -2.17 -7.64
N LYS A 120 -16.97 -1.52 -7.87
CA LYS A 120 -15.65 -2.12 -7.66
C LYS A 120 -15.40 -2.47 -6.19
N ILE A 121 -15.76 -1.59 -5.27
CA ILE A 121 -15.64 -1.86 -3.83
C ILE A 121 -16.53 -3.04 -3.45
N ALA A 122 -17.78 -3.08 -3.92
CA ALA A 122 -18.69 -4.20 -3.68
C ALA A 122 -18.13 -5.52 -4.21
N ALA A 123 -17.51 -5.51 -5.40
CA ALA A 123 -16.87 -6.69 -5.97
C ALA A 123 -15.74 -7.25 -5.09
N VAL A 124 -14.94 -6.38 -4.46
CA VAL A 124 -13.89 -6.82 -3.53
C VAL A 124 -14.50 -7.42 -2.26
N HIS A 125 -15.54 -6.83 -1.70
CA HIS A 125 -16.23 -7.39 -0.54
C HIS A 125 -16.81 -8.78 -0.86
N THR A 126 -17.45 -8.94 -2.02
CA THR A 126 -17.95 -10.24 -2.50
C THR A 126 -16.81 -11.26 -2.62
N LEU A 127 -15.67 -10.88 -3.21
CA LEU A 127 -14.48 -11.74 -3.30
C LEU A 127 -13.99 -12.21 -1.92
N VAL A 128 -13.98 -11.31 -0.94
CA VAL A 128 -13.58 -11.66 0.44
C VAL A 128 -14.58 -12.63 1.07
N GLU A 129 -15.87 -12.40 0.94
CA GLU A 129 -16.92 -13.28 1.45
C GLU A 129 -16.85 -14.70 0.83
N GLU A 130 -16.68 -14.77 -0.49
CA GLU A 130 -16.57 -16.03 -1.24
C GLU A 130 -15.25 -16.79 -0.96
N SER A 131 -14.22 -16.11 -0.49
CA SER A 131 -12.90 -16.69 -0.21
C SER A 131 -12.88 -17.65 0.99
N GLN A 132 -13.97 -17.74 1.75
CA GLN A 132 -14.04 -18.57 2.97
C GLN A 132 -12.91 -18.25 3.98
N GLY A 133 -12.54 -17.00 4.08
CA GLY A 133 -11.51 -16.51 5.01
C GLY A 133 -10.06 -16.65 4.53
N GLN A 134 -9.85 -17.02 3.26
CA GLN A 134 -8.51 -17.07 2.65
C GLN A 134 -8.03 -15.68 2.20
N VAL A 135 -8.93 -14.73 2.07
CA VAL A 135 -8.65 -13.34 1.67
C VAL A 135 -9.22 -12.40 2.71
N VAL A 136 -8.51 -11.33 3.02
CA VAL A 136 -8.96 -10.27 3.95
C VAL A 136 -8.74 -8.90 3.34
N ILE A 137 -9.60 -7.93 3.68
CA ILE A 137 -9.30 -6.52 3.44
C ILE A 137 -8.45 -6.05 4.62
N ALA A 138 -7.26 -5.54 4.32
CA ALA A 138 -6.36 -4.97 5.31
C ALA A 138 -6.42 -3.44 5.26
N THR A 139 -6.63 -2.83 6.41
CA THR A 139 -6.72 -1.37 6.59
C THR A 139 -5.55 -0.79 7.37
N THR A 140 -4.69 -1.66 7.91
CA THR A 140 -3.48 -1.33 8.66
C THR A 140 -2.32 -2.24 8.25
N SER A 141 -1.08 -1.79 8.48
CA SER A 141 0.11 -2.61 8.25
C SER A 141 0.14 -3.86 9.14
N SER A 142 -0.37 -3.77 10.36
CA SER A 142 -0.45 -4.92 11.28
C SER A 142 -1.38 -6.01 10.74
N GLU A 143 -2.48 -5.63 10.09
CA GLU A 143 -3.39 -6.59 9.46
C GLU A 143 -2.77 -7.28 8.24
N ILE A 144 -1.91 -6.57 7.47
CA ILE A 144 -1.16 -7.18 6.37
C ILE A 144 -0.19 -8.24 6.90
N VAL A 145 0.58 -7.89 7.94
CA VAL A 145 1.52 -8.83 8.58
C VAL A 145 0.77 -10.04 9.15
N ALA A 146 -0.33 -9.82 9.85
CA ALA A 146 -1.13 -10.91 10.42
C ALA A 146 -1.75 -11.82 9.33
N ALA A 147 -2.13 -11.27 8.18
CA ALA A 147 -2.60 -12.05 7.05
C ALA A 147 -1.48 -12.94 6.47
N HIS A 148 -0.29 -12.38 6.25
CA HIS A 148 0.90 -13.10 5.80
C HIS A 148 1.24 -14.26 6.77
N GLU A 149 1.36 -13.99 8.07
CA GLU A 149 1.63 -15.00 9.10
C GLU A 149 0.57 -16.13 9.14
N ALA A 150 -0.68 -15.79 8.80
CA ALA A 150 -1.79 -16.75 8.72
C ALA A 150 -1.90 -17.47 7.35
N GLY A 151 -1.01 -17.22 6.40
CA GLY A 151 -1.04 -17.76 5.04
C GLY A 151 -2.25 -17.30 4.21
N LYS A 152 -2.75 -16.09 4.49
CA LYS A 152 -3.88 -15.46 3.79
C LYS A 152 -3.39 -14.37 2.85
N SER A 153 -4.20 -14.05 1.83
CA SER A 153 -3.95 -12.90 0.96
C SER A 153 -4.59 -11.64 1.54
N ALA A 154 -3.84 -10.53 1.61
CA ALA A 154 -4.33 -9.23 2.06
C ALA A 154 -4.65 -8.32 0.86
N LEU A 155 -5.84 -7.72 0.83
CA LEU A 155 -6.24 -6.71 -0.14
C LEU A 155 -6.28 -5.34 0.53
N ILE A 156 -5.59 -4.36 -0.05
CA ILE A 156 -5.62 -2.96 0.38
C ILE A 156 -6.41 -2.18 -0.66
N LEU A 157 -7.50 -1.51 -0.28
CA LEU A 157 -8.27 -0.70 -1.22
C LEU A 157 -7.61 0.66 -1.43
N GLY A 158 -7.45 1.05 -2.69
CA GLY A 158 -6.89 2.34 -3.07
C GLY A 158 -7.58 2.96 -4.29
N PHE A 159 -7.62 4.29 -4.36
CA PHE A 159 -8.01 5.01 -5.56
C PHE A 159 -6.82 5.27 -6.47
N GLN A 160 -7.05 5.13 -7.76
CA GLN A 160 -6.14 5.61 -8.79
C GLN A 160 -6.48 7.03 -9.25
N ASN A 161 -7.75 7.44 -9.11
CA ASN A 161 -8.26 8.74 -9.54
C ASN A 161 -9.38 9.22 -8.61
N ALA A 162 -9.25 10.43 -8.08
CA ALA A 162 -10.20 11.02 -7.15
C ALA A 162 -11.51 11.51 -7.79
N ARG A 163 -11.72 11.28 -9.08
CA ARG A 163 -12.95 11.69 -9.80
C ARG A 163 -14.23 11.16 -9.14
N SER A 164 -14.18 9.94 -8.57
CA SER A 164 -15.29 9.33 -7.83
C SER A 164 -15.71 10.09 -6.56
N LEU A 165 -14.90 11.03 -6.08
CA LEU A 165 -15.28 11.94 -4.99
C LEU A 165 -16.23 13.07 -5.43
N GLN A 166 -16.51 13.22 -6.73
CA GLN A 166 -17.47 14.20 -7.28
C GLN A 166 -17.17 15.65 -6.86
N GLY A 167 -15.91 16.03 -6.72
CA GLY A 167 -15.50 17.36 -6.23
C GLY A 167 -15.76 17.59 -4.73
N ASN A 168 -16.20 16.59 -3.99
CA ASN A 168 -16.51 16.68 -2.57
C ASN A 168 -15.45 15.98 -1.70
N VAL A 169 -14.61 16.78 -1.02
CA VAL A 169 -13.57 16.24 -0.12
C VAL A 169 -14.15 15.40 1.02
N SER A 170 -15.36 15.74 1.52
CA SER A 170 -15.99 14.97 2.60
C SER A 170 -16.39 13.54 2.18
N ALA A 171 -16.44 13.25 0.87
CA ALA A 171 -16.65 11.88 0.39
C ALA A 171 -15.47 10.95 0.73
N ILE A 172 -14.30 11.48 1.10
CA ILE A 172 -13.17 10.69 1.59
C ILE A 172 -13.56 9.85 2.80
N ASP A 173 -14.31 10.43 3.75
CA ASP A 173 -14.75 9.73 4.96
C ASP A 173 -15.62 8.52 4.62
N GLU A 174 -16.55 8.67 3.65
CA GLU A 174 -17.41 7.57 3.20
C GLU A 174 -16.59 6.41 2.60
N PHE A 175 -15.58 6.72 1.79
CA PHE A 175 -14.71 5.71 1.20
C PHE A 175 -13.74 5.11 2.22
N TYR A 176 -13.27 5.91 3.17
CA TYR A 176 -12.46 5.44 4.28
C TYR A 176 -13.22 4.40 5.13
N ASP A 177 -14.49 4.67 5.42
CA ASP A 177 -15.37 3.76 6.15
C ASP A 177 -15.64 2.46 5.38
N LYS A 178 -15.60 2.50 4.03
CA LYS A 178 -15.65 1.33 3.15
C LYS A 178 -14.31 0.55 3.05
N GLY A 179 -13.27 0.98 3.75
CA GLY A 179 -11.97 0.30 3.81
C GLY A 179 -10.90 0.90 2.89
N VAL A 180 -11.16 1.96 2.13
CA VAL A 180 -10.15 2.61 1.29
C VAL A 180 -9.08 3.28 2.17
N ARG A 181 -7.79 3.07 1.84
CA ARG A 181 -6.64 3.63 2.60
C ARG A 181 -5.66 4.43 1.75
N ILE A 182 -5.73 4.30 0.45
CA ILE A 182 -4.85 5.01 -0.50
C ILE A 182 -5.73 5.87 -1.40
N PHE A 183 -5.42 7.16 -1.51
CA PHE A 183 -6.17 8.10 -2.32
C PHE A 183 -5.24 8.77 -3.34
N GLY A 184 -5.17 8.21 -4.56
CA GLY A 184 -4.49 8.81 -5.70
C GLY A 184 -5.32 9.97 -6.26
N LEU A 185 -4.73 11.16 -6.37
CA LEU A 185 -5.45 12.36 -6.79
C LEU A 185 -5.83 12.34 -8.27
N SER A 186 -4.90 11.97 -9.15
CA SER A 186 -5.14 11.89 -10.60
C SER A 186 -4.35 10.76 -11.24
N HIS A 187 -4.86 10.25 -12.35
CA HIS A 187 -4.16 9.35 -13.26
C HIS A 187 -4.20 9.90 -14.68
N LEU A 188 -5.21 9.54 -15.48
CA LEU A 188 -5.45 10.10 -16.81
C LEU A 188 -6.55 11.15 -16.73
N GLY A 189 -6.38 12.28 -17.43
CA GLY A 189 -7.32 13.40 -17.46
C GLY A 189 -7.35 14.22 -16.17
N HIS A 190 -7.73 15.47 -16.27
CA HIS A 190 -7.97 16.36 -15.13
C HIS A 190 -9.23 15.92 -14.37
N ASN A 191 -9.28 16.24 -13.08
CA ASN A 191 -10.49 16.12 -12.26
C ASN A 191 -10.65 17.37 -11.36
N ALA A 192 -11.61 17.35 -10.44
CA ALA A 192 -11.90 18.50 -9.58
C ALA A 192 -10.79 18.79 -8.54
N PHE A 193 -9.87 17.86 -8.31
CA PHE A 193 -8.86 17.95 -7.25
C PHE A 193 -7.44 18.13 -7.78
N SER A 194 -7.17 17.70 -9.00
CA SER A 194 -5.80 17.65 -9.53
C SER A 194 -5.77 17.68 -11.05
N ASP A 195 -4.73 18.32 -11.56
CA ASP A 195 -4.35 18.23 -12.97
C ASP A 195 -3.56 16.93 -13.22
N SER A 196 -3.77 16.39 -14.41
CA SER A 196 -3.05 15.22 -14.90
C SER A 196 -1.91 15.64 -15.85
N SER A 197 -0.86 14.84 -15.90
CA SER A 197 0.18 14.93 -16.94
C SER A 197 -0.32 14.52 -18.35
N ARG A 198 -1.53 13.97 -18.43
CA ARG A 198 -2.20 13.50 -19.64
C ARG A 198 -3.55 14.20 -19.83
N PRO A 199 -3.55 15.54 -20.07
CA PRO A 199 -4.76 16.35 -20.16
C PRO A 199 -5.67 15.95 -21.33
N GLU A 200 -5.12 15.35 -22.40
CA GLU A 200 -5.87 14.86 -23.55
C GLU A 200 -6.95 13.83 -23.22
N PHE A 201 -6.90 13.24 -22.04
CA PHE A 201 -7.94 12.32 -21.55
C PHE A 201 -9.01 12.99 -20.68
N SER A 202 -9.00 14.33 -20.55
CA SER A 202 -9.94 15.03 -19.66
C SER A 202 -11.38 15.03 -20.17
N GLY A 203 -11.62 14.69 -21.43
CA GLY A 203 -12.96 14.69 -22.01
C GLY A 203 -13.52 16.10 -22.26
N GLU A 204 -12.64 17.10 -22.40
CA GLU A 204 -12.94 18.51 -22.73
C GLU A 204 -12.82 18.74 -24.22
#